data_d7ddaaa3800488b1ba7302204a139431
#
_entry.id   d7ddaaa3800488b1ba7302204a139431
#
_cell.length_a   1.000
_cell.length_b   1.000
_cell.length_c   1.000
_cell.angle_alpha   90.00
_cell.angle_beta   90.00
_cell.angle_gamma   90.00
#
_symmetry.space_group_name_H-M   'P 1'
#
loop_
_entity.id
_entity.type
_entity.pdbx_description
1 polymer ?
#
loop_
_entity_poly.entity_id
_entity_poly.type
_entity_poly.pdbx_seq_one_letter_code
_entity_poly.pdbx_strand_id
1 'polypeptide(L)'
;MKSTPPELSIAALRAGDRAEFARMVDIYSAPIYRLELKMLGNAQDAEDALQNVFLKALTHLKDFEGRSSLSTWLYRIASNEALMTLRRKKPAFNLEDLQIEDSDETPPPQTFIDWSSLPENELLSSESQRALEAAVQQLPAALRMTFLLRDVENLSIKETAEALNLTETNVKTRLLRARLFLRERLSAYHSERVAGKETS
;
A
#
# COMPACT_ATOMS: atom_id res chain seq x y z
N MET A 1 -13.04 -2.48 18.94
CA MET A 1 -14.14 -1.66 18.38
C MET A 1 -13.50 -0.65 17.43
N LYS A 2 -13.65 -0.83 16.09
CA LYS A 2 -13.22 0.21 15.12
C LYS A 2 -14.24 1.34 15.23
N SER A 3 -13.87 2.48 15.82
CA SER A 3 -14.66 3.68 15.74
C SER A 3 -14.76 4.08 14.27
N THR A 4 -15.97 4.13 13.74
CA THR A 4 -16.23 4.72 12.43
C THR A 4 -15.65 6.14 12.47
N PRO A 5 -14.75 6.52 11.56
CA PRO A 5 -14.23 7.88 11.53
C PRO A 5 -15.41 8.83 11.38
N PRO A 6 -15.39 10.00 12.04
CA PRO A 6 -16.46 10.97 11.93
C PRO A 6 -16.66 11.32 10.46
N GLU A 7 -17.91 11.26 10.03
CA GLU A 7 -18.29 11.48 8.64
C GLU A 7 -17.89 12.89 8.20
N LEU A 8 -17.01 12.99 7.20
CA LEU A 8 -16.55 14.26 6.64
C LEU A 8 -17.58 14.79 5.64
N SER A 9 -17.87 16.07 5.72
CA SER A 9 -18.77 16.73 4.78
C SER A 9 -18.06 16.99 3.44
N ILE A 10 -18.32 16.15 2.44
CA ILE A 10 -17.78 16.34 1.09
C ILE A 10 -18.20 17.70 0.51
N ALA A 11 -19.41 18.16 0.80
CA ALA A 11 -19.89 19.47 0.34
C ALA A 11 -19.06 20.62 0.93
N ALA A 12 -18.76 20.58 2.23
CA ALA A 12 -17.93 21.58 2.91
C ALA A 12 -16.48 21.54 2.38
N LEU A 13 -15.91 20.34 2.19
CA LEU A 13 -14.59 20.16 1.61
C LEU A 13 -14.49 20.78 0.21
N ARG A 14 -15.49 20.52 -0.65
CA ARG A 14 -15.54 21.11 -2.01
C ARG A 14 -15.72 22.63 -2.00
N ALA A 15 -16.41 23.16 -1.00
CA ALA A 15 -16.57 24.60 -0.79
C ALA A 15 -15.30 25.27 -0.24
N GLY A 16 -14.25 24.50 0.08
CA GLY A 16 -13.00 25.02 0.61
C GLY A 16 -13.02 25.32 2.10
N ASP A 17 -13.89 24.68 2.86
CA ASP A 17 -13.96 24.82 4.32
C ASP A 17 -12.64 24.36 4.96
N ARG A 18 -11.94 25.29 5.60
CA ARG A 18 -10.62 25.04 6.18
C ARG A 18 -10.69 24.13 7.41
N ALA A 19 -11.76 24.21 8.19
CA ALA A 19 -11.89 23.38 9.39
C ALA A 19 -12.16 21.93 8.98
N GLU A 20 -13.00 21.72 7.98
CA GLU A 20 -13.27 20.38 7.45
C GLU A 20 -12.06 19.78 6.75
N PHE A 21 -11.26 20.60 6.05
CA PHE A 21 -9.98 20.16 5.47
C PHE A 21 -8.98 19.76 6.56
N ALA A 22 -8.86 20.53 7.64
CA ALA A 22 -8.00 20.17 8.77
C ALA A 22 -8.42 18.83 9.40
N ARG A 23 -9.72 18.60 9.59
CA ARG A 23 -10.24 17.29 10.05
C ARG A 23 -9.88 16.15 9.10
N MET A 24 -9.95 16.37 7.81
CA MET A 24 -9.51 15.39 6.82
C MET A 24 -8.01 15.08 6.96
N VAL A 25 -7.17 16.09 7.12
CA VAL A 25 -5.74 15.93 7.38
C VAL A 25 -5.50 15.12 8.65
N ASP A 26 -6.18 15.45 9.75
CA ASP A 26 -6.05 14.73 11.04
C ASP A 26 -6.41 13.24 10.92
N ILE A 27 -7.43 12.91 10.13
CA ILE A 27 -7.88 11.53 9.94
C ILE A 27 -6.91 10.73 9.05
N TYR A 28 -6.42 11.33 7.97
CA TYR A 28 -5.71 10.60 6.92
C TYR A 28 -4.19 10.76 6.94
N SER A 29 -3.62 11.69 7.72
CA SER A 29 -2.15 11.89 7.74
C SER A 29 -1.39 10.66 8.22
N ALA A 30 -1.81 10.04 9.31
CA ALA A 30 -1.11 8.88 9.86
C ALA A 30 -1.16 7.64 8.93
N PRO A 31 -2.32 7.22 8.38
CA PRO A 31 -2.36 6.11 7.42
C PRO A 31 -1.60 6.42 6.13
N ILE A 32 -1.72 7.63 5.57
CA ILE A 32 -0.97 7.99 4.35
C ILE A 32 0.53 8.03 4.62
N TYR A 33 0.97 8.61 5.73
CA TYR A 33 2.39 8.61 6.12
C TYR A 33 2.96 7.19 6.22
N ARG A 34 2.22 6.26 6.86
CA ARG A 34 2.63 4.85 6.94
C ARG A 34 2.75 4.19 5.57
N LEU A 35 1.82 4.47 4.66
CA LEU A 35 1.88 3.98 3.28
C LEU A 35 3.13 4.51 2.57
N GLU A 36 3.37 5.84 2.63
CA GLU A 36 4.54 6.48 2.01
C GLU A 36 5.84 5.94 2.59
N LEU A 37 5.93 5.80 3.92
CA LEU A 37 7.12 5.26 4.60
C LEU A 37 7.40 3.82 4.16
N LYS A 38 6.38 2.97 4.08
CA LYS A 38 6.52 1.58 3.61
C LYS A 38 6.81 1.49 2.12
N MET A 39 6.39 2.46 1.31
CA MET A 39 6.73 2.52 -0.11
C MET A 39 8.14 3.02 -0.37
N LEU A 40 8.53 4.10 0.29
CA LEU A 40 9.77 4.83 0.00
C LEU A 40 10.96 4.35 0.83
N GLY A 41 10.70 3.77 2.02
CA GLY A 41 11.74 3.27 2.92
C GLY A 41 12.59 4.36 3.59
N ASN A 42 12.19 5.63 3.49
CA ASN A 42 12.89 6.77 4.04
C ASN A 42 11.90 7.77 4.64
N ALA A 43 12.13 8.20 5.89
CA ALA A 43 11.22 9.06 6.62
C ALA A 43 11.08 10.45 5.98
N GLN A 44 12.20 11.07 5.55
CA GLN A 44 12.18 12.39 4.92
C GLN A 44 11.37 12.36 3.62
N ASP A 45 11.57 11.34 2.78
CA ASP A 45 10.80 11.18 1.54
C ASP A 45 9.31 10.96 1.81
N ALA A 46 9.00 10.22 2.87
CA ALA A 46 7.61 9.98 3.26
C ALA A 46 6.92 11.25 3.77
N GLU A 47 7.63 12.11 4.50
CA GLU A 47 7.12 13.41 4.95
C GLU A 47 6.89 14.35 3.76
N ASP A 48 7.83 14.44 2.84
CA ASP A 48 7.71 15.26 1.62
C ASP A 48 6.55 14.75 0.74
N ALA A 49 6.43 13.44 0.58
CA ALA A 49 5.33 12.83 -0.17
C ALA A 49 3.98 13.12 0.50
N LEU A 50 3.88 12.96 1.82
CA LEU A 50 2.67 13.28 2.59
C LEU A 50 2.21 14.73 2.38
N GLN A 51 3.14 15.68 2.46
CA GLN A 51 2.85 17.11 2.22
C GLN A 51 2.32 17.31 0.81
N ASN A 52 2.97 16.72 -0.19
CA ASN A 52 2.55 16.79 -1.59
C ASN A 52 1.17 16.19 -1.82
N VAL A 53 0.84 15.08 -1.13
CA VAL A 53 -0.50 14.46 -1.19
C VAL A 53 -1.57 15.45 -0.76
N PHE A 54 -1.41 16.10 0.41
CA PHE A 54 -2.39 17.06 0.89
C PHE A 54 -2.44 18.36 0.11
N LEU A 55 -1.32 18.84 -0.43
CA LEU A 55 -1.30 19.97 -1.35
C LEU A 55 -2.08 19.67 -2.63
N LYS A 56 -1.88 18.48 -3.21
CA LYS A 56 -2.66 18.02 -4.37
C LYS A 56 -4.13 17.82 -4.03
N ALA A 57 -4.42 17.23 -2.86
CA ALA A 57 -5.78 17.07 -2.38
C ALA A 57 -6.47 18.43 -2.28
N LEU A 58 -5.85 19.42 -1.63
CA LEU A 58 -6.41 20.78 -1.50
C LEU A 58 -6.73 21.41 -2.88
N THR A 59 -5.83 21.23 -3.85
CA THR A 59 -5.98 21.81 -5.18
C THR A 59 -7.13 21.17 -5.98
N HIS A 60 -7.28 19.83 -5.86
CA HIS A 60 -8.21 19.05 -6.68
C HIS A 60 -9.53 18.69 -5.97
N LEU A 61 -9.69 19.08 -4.70
CA LEU A 61 -10.87 18.70 -3.91
C LEU A 61 -12.18 19.28 -4.46
N LYS A 62 -12.12 20.49 -5.06
CA LYS A 62 -13.25 21.11 -5.74
C LYS A 62 -13.80 20.28 -6.91
N ASP A 63 -12.92 19.52 -7.56
CA ASP A 63 -13.22 18.68 -8.71
C ASP A 63 -13.55 17.22 -8.32
N PHE A 64 -13.56 16.92 -7.01
CA PHE A 64 -13.89 15.60 -6.50
C PHE A 64 -15.39 15.31 -6.71
N GLU A 65 -15.71 14.41 -7.64
CA GLU A 65 -17.09 14.10 -8.05
C GLU A 65 -17.79 13.05 -7.15
N GLY A 66 -17.08 12.43 -6.21
CA GLY A 66 -17.66 11.39 -5.34
C GLY A 66 -17.90 10.04 -6.02
N ARG A 67 -17.25 9.77 -7.18
CA ARG A 67 -17.34 8.46 -7.86
C ARG A 67 -16.71 7.32 -7.07
N SER A 68 -15.78 7.64 -6.17
CA SER A 68 -15.18 6.74 -5.19
C SER A 68 -15.32 7.32 -3.80
N SER A 69 -14.97 6.56 -2.77
CA SER A 69 -14.84 7.11 -1.42
C SER A 69 -13.72 8.16 -1.36
N LEU A 70 -13.82 9.10 -0.42
CA LEU A 70 -12.77 10.09 -0.18
C LEU A 70 -11.42 9.41 0.16
N SER A 71 -11.45 8.33 0.92
CA SER A 71 -10.26 7.54 1.25
C SER A 71 -9.62 6.94 0.01
N THR A 72 -10.39 6.29 -0.86
CA THR A 72 -9.87 5.72 -2.12
C THR A 72 -9.26 6.79 -3.01
N TRP A 73 -9.89 7.96 -3.08
CA TRP A 73 -9.36 9.10 -3.83
C TRP A 73 -8.03 9.62 -3.26
N LEU A 74 -7.92 9.74 -1.93
CA LEU A 74 -6.68 10.12 -1.26
C LEU A 74 -5.58 9.08 -1.47
N TYR A 75 -5.90 7.79 -1.36
CA TYR A 75 -4.94 6.71 -1.63
C TYR A 75 -4.47 6.70 -3.09
N ARG A 76 -5.32 7.10 -4.05
CA ARG A 76 -4.89 7.31 -5.45
C ARG A 76 -3.84 8.40 -5.55
N ILE A 77 -4.04 9.55 -4.89
CA ILE A 77 -3.06 10.65 -4.88
C ILE A 77 -1.76 10.17 -4.23
N ALA A 78 -1.83 9.52 -3.08
CA ALA A 78 -0.67 8.99 -2.36
C ALA A 78 0.10 7.97 -3.20
N SER A 79 -0.57 6.99 -3.78
CA SER A 79 0.07 5.98 -4.65
C SER A 79 0.82 6.61 -5.81
N ASN A 80 0.23 7.61 -6.45
CA ASN A 80 0.87 8.33 -7.55
C ASN A 80 2.10 9.10 -7.06
N GLU A 81 2.03 9.75 -5.88
CA GLU A 81 3.15 10.51 -5.32
C GLU A 81 4.32 9.59 -4.95
N ALA A 82 4.06 8.48 -4.27
CA ALA A 82 5.07 7.48 -3.95
C ALA A 82 5.78 6.94 -5.20
N LEU A 83 5.01 6.53 -6.20
CA LEU A 83 5.56 5.98 -7.45
C LEU A 83 6.36 7.04 -8.24
N MET A 84 5.91 8.29 -8.27
CA MET A 84 6.66 9.39 -8.89
C MET A 84 7.98 9.67 -8.15
N THR A 85 7.97 9.62 -6.82
CA THR A 85 9.17 9.82 -5.99
C THR A 85 10.19 8.70 -6.22
N LEU A 86 9.74 7.44 -6.30
CA LEU A 86 10.61 6.30 -6.63
C LEU A 86 11.23 6.44 -8.02
N ARG A 87 10.45 6.85 -9.04
CA ARG A 87 10.96 7.10 -10.39
C ARG A 87 12.04 8.18 -10.43
N ARG A 88 11.84 9.28 -9.70
CA ARG A 88 12.82 10.39 -9.64
C ARG A 88 14.15 9.93 -9.02
N LYS A 89 14.10 9.06 -8.00
CA LYS A 89 15.29 8.61 -7.27
C LYS A 89 16.04 7.47 -7.95
N LYS A 90 15.34 6.64 -8.70
CA LYS A 90 15.93 5.51 -9.44
C LYS A 90 15.54 5.62 -10.90
N PRO A 91 16.29 6.37 -11.74
CA PRO A 91 15.97 6.49 -13.17
C PRO A 91 15.99 5.16 -13.92
N ALA A 92 16.74 4.15 -13.42
CA ALA A 92 16.70 2.77 -13.90
C ALA A 92 15.45 1.98 -13.44
N PHE A 93 14.52 2.65 -12.77
CA PHE A 93 13.21 2.09 -12.44
C PHE A 93 12.39 2.00 -13.73
N ASN A 94 12.47 0.84 -14.38
CA ASN A 94 11.84 0.62 -15.66
C ASN A 94 10.32 0.73 -15.54
N LEU A 95 9.68 1.28 -16.59
CA LEU A 95 8.24 1.19 -16.77
C LEU A 95 7.74 -0.27 -16.68
N GLU A 96 8.61 -1.25 -17.01
CA GLU A 96 8.39 -2.68 -16.89
C GLU A 96 8.14 -3.14 -15.44
N ASP A 97 8.75 -2.49 -14.43
CA ASP A 97 8.46 -2.74 -13.02
C ASP A 97 7.04 -2.29 -12.62
N LEU A 98 6.42 -1.42 -13.42
CA LEU A 98 5.02 -1.00 -13.27
C LEU A 98 4.10 -1.72 -14.26
N GLN A 99 4.62 -2.09 -15.43
CA GLN A 99 4.03 -2.96 -16.42
C GLN A 99 4.51 -4.38 -16.13
N ILE A 100 4.10 -4.93 -14.98
CA ILE A 100 4.01 -6.39 -14.90
C ILE A 100 3.02 -6.71 -16.00
N GLU A 101 3.52 -7.37 -17.08
CA GLU A 101 2.68 -7.76 -18.20
C GLU A 101 1.37 -8.28 -17.64
N ASP A 102 0.32 -7.51 -17.88
CA ASP A 102 -1.04 -7.89 -17.59
C ASP A 102 -1.41 -8.97 -18.63
N SER A 103 -0.71 -10.12 -18.56
CA SER A 103 -1.16 -11.29 -19.26
C SER A 103 -2.54 -11.61 -18.69
N ASP A 104 -3.55 -11.58 -19.52
CA ASP A 104 -4.94 -11.98 -19.25
C ASP A 104 -5.05 -13.47 -18.84
N GLU A 105 -3.93 -14.13 -18.61
CA GLU A 105 -3.91 -15.45 -18.03
C GLU A 105 -4.46 -15.35 -16.62
N THR A 106 -5.73 -15.64 -16.51
CA THR A 106 -6.41 -15.89 -15.26
C THR A 106 -5.51 -16.83 -14.45
N PRO A 107 -4.96 -16.39 -13.31
CA PRO A 107 -4.22 -17.33 -12.47
C PRO A 107 -5.15 -18.49 -12.17
N PRO A 108 -4.67 -19.75 -12.24
CA PRO A 108 -5.51 -20.90 -11.95
C PRO A 108 -6.21 -20.67 -10.62
N PRO A 109 -7.46 -21.13 -10.45
CA PRO A 109 -8.22 -20.97 -9.22
C PRO A 109 -7.54 -21.80 -8.13
N GLN A 110 -6.52 -21.24 -7.51
CA GLN A 110 -5.78 -21.93 -6.47
C GLN A 110 -5.57 -21.02 -5.27
N THR A 111 -6.23 -21.47 -4.24
CA THR A 111 -5.88 -21.25 -2.84
C THR A 111 -5.56 -19.80 -2.52
N PHE A 112 -6.58 -19.11 -2.07
CA PHE A 112 -6.37 -18.01 -1.14
C PHE A 112 -5.36 -18.52 -0.11
N ILE A 113 -4.13 -18.03 -0.17
CA ILE A 113 -3.16 -18.29 0.88
C ILE A 113 -3.74 -17.55 2.07
N ASP A 114 -4.41 -18.31 2.93
CA ASP A 114 -4.88 -17.81 4.19
C ASP A 114 -3.66 -17.53 5.05
N TRP A 115 -3.38 -16.25 5.24
CA TRP A 115 -2.30 -15.80 6.14
C TRP A 115 -2.55 -16.22 7.59
N SER A 116 -3.77 -16.68 7.93
CA SER A 116 -4.09 -17.27 9.23
C SER A 116 -3.38 -18.61 9.46
N SER A 117 -2.83 -19.22 8.40
CA SER A 117 -2.02 -20.44 8.53
C SER A 117 -0.54 -20.19 8.86
N LEU A 118 -0.07 -18.93 8.87
CA LEU A 118 1.20 -18.61 9.50
C LEU A 118 0.99 -18.66 11.01
N PRO A 119 1.86 -19.37 11.76
CA PRO A 119 1.72 -19.45 13.22
C PRO A 119 1.67 -18.05 13.82
N GLU A 120 0.52 -17.67 14.39
CA GLU A 120 0.32 -16.34 15.01
C GLU A 120 1.42 -15.99 16.01
N ASN A 121 2.00 -16.99 16.66
CA ASN A 121 3.08 -16.85 17.63
C ASN A 121 4.44 -16.45 17.02
N GLU A 122 4.66 -16.68 15.72
CA GLU A 122 5.94 -16.32 15.07
C GLU A 122 5.96 -14.88 14.55
N LEU A 123 4.80 -14.32 14.21
CA LEU A 123 4.68 -12.92 13.78
C LEU A 123 4.78 -11.91 14.94
N LEU A 124 4.68 -12.38 16.19
CA LEU A 124 4.70 -11.51 17.37
C LEU A 124 6.11 -11.08 17.81
N SER A 125 7.18 -11.67 17.27
CA SER A 125 8.53 -11.22 17.59
C SER A 125 8.90 -9.98 16.80
N SER A 126 9.58 -9.03 17.44
CA SER A 126 10.11 -7.83 16.78
C SER A 126 11.05 -8.14 15.60
N GLU A 127 11.66 -9.32 15.63
CA GLU A 127 12.56 -9.83 14.60
C GLU A 127 11.78 -10.28 13.35
N SER A 128 10.69 -11.03 13.54
CA SER A 128 9.81 -11.45 12.42
C SER A 128 9.14 -10.25 11.74
N GLN A 129 8.77 -9.23 12.50
CA GLN A 129 8.25 -7.97 11.93
C GLN A 129 9.30 -7.27 11.06
N ARG A 130 10.56 -7.18 11.53
CA ARG A 130 11.67 -6.61 10.74
C ARG A 130 11.95 -7.42 9.48
N ALA A 131 11.92 -8.75 9.58
CA ALA A 131 12.08 -9.62 8.40
C ALA A 131 10.97 -9.40 7.37
N LEU A 132 9.72 -9.28 7.82
CA LEU A 132 8.58 -8.95 6.94
C LEU A 132 8.74 -7.57 6.30
N GLU A 133 9.10 -6.54 7.08
CA GLU A 133 9.33 -5.19 6.54
C GLU A 133 10.46 -5.20 5.51
N ALA A 134 11.55 -5.90 5.77
CA ALA A 134 12.65 -6.05 4.82
C ALA A 134 12.22 -6.78 3.54
N ALA A 135 11.41 -7.84 3.66
CA ALA A 135 10.87 -8.57 2.52
C ALA A 135 9.91 -7.69 1.69
N VAL A 136 9.06 -6.90 2.34
CA VAL A 136 8.16 -5.94 1.67
C VAL A 136 8.97 -4.90 0.89
N GLN A 137 10.09 -4.41 1.42
CA GLN A 137 10.98 -3.46 0.71
C GLN A 137 11.63 -4.07 -0.54
N GLN A 138 11.77 -5.39 -0.60
CA GLN A 138 12.33 -6.09 -1.78
C GLN A 138 11.29 -6.34 -2.88
N LEU A 139 9.99 -6.21 -2.59
CA LEU A 139 8.96 -6.32 -3.63
C LEU A 139 9.15 -5.28 -4.74
N PRO A 140 8.94 -5.64 -6.00
CA PRO A 140 8.76 -4.66 -7.07
C PRO A 140 7.70 -3.62 -6.69
N ALA A 141 7.91 -2.35 -7.01
CA ALA A 141 7.07 -1.26 -6.51
C ALA A 141 5.58 -1.42 -6.82
N ALA A 142 5.24 -1.96 -8.00
CA ALA A 142 3.85 -2.22 -8.39
C ALA A 142 3.18 -3.29 -7.51
N LEU A 143 3.92 -4.36 -7.19
CA LEU A 143 3.45 -5.40 -6.28
C LEU A 143 3.36 -4.90 -4.85
N ARG A 144 4.38 -4.15 -4.41
CA ARG A 144 4.44 -3.53 -3.08
C ARG A 144 3.25 -2.62 -2.84
N MET A 145 2.98 -1.68 -3.77
CA MET A 145 1.86 -0.76 -3.65
C MET A 145 0.52 -1.51 -3.58
N THR A 146 0.31 -2.49 -4.44
CA THR A 146 -0.92 -3.29 -4.44
C THR A 146 -1.10 -4.05 -3.12
N PHE A 147 -0.03 -4.64 -2.60
CA PHE A 147 -0.02 -5.35 -1.33
C PHE A 147 -0.31 -4.40 -0.15
N LEU A 148 0.34 -3.24 -0.10
CA LEU A 148 0.14 -2.27 0.96
C LEU A 148 -1.30 -1.76 1.01
N LEU A 149 -1.88 -1.39 -0.13
CA LEU A 149 -3.26 -0.91 -0.15
C LEU A 149 -4.26 -1.99 0.27
N ARG A 150 -4.10 -3.23 -0.23
CA ARG A 150 -5.06 -4.30 0.02
C ARG A 150 -4.89 -4.95 1.39
N ASP A 151 -3.67 -5.36 1.73
CA ASP A 151 -3.40 -6.24 2.89
C ASP A 151 -2.99 -5.44 4.14
N VAL A 152 -2.47 -4.23 3.99
CA VAL A 152 -2.07 -3.36 5.13
C VAL A 152 -3.12 -2.30 5.42
N GLU A 153 -3.56 -1.56 4.40
CA GLU A 153 -4.57 -0.49 4.56
C GLU A 153 -6.01 -1.02 4.46
N ASN A 154 -6.19 -2.32 4.13
CA ASN A 154 -7.47 -3.02 4.09
C ASN A 154 -8.48 -2.46 3.06
N LEU A 155 -8.03 -1.87 1.96
CA LEU A 155 -8.93 -1.53 0.85
C LEU A 155 -9.51 -2.83 0.24
N SER A 156 -10.73 -2.79 -0.23
CA SER A 156 -11.30 -3.88 -1.05
C SER A 156 -10.54 -4.01 -2.37
N ILE A 157 -10.70 -5.14 -3.08
CA ILE A 157 -10.14 -5.33 -4.43
C ILE A 157 -10.60 -4.20 -5.37
N LYS A 158 -11.88 -3.84 -5.31
CA LYS A 158 -12.45 -2.77 -6.11
C LYS A 158 -11.82 -1.42 -5.79
N GLU A 159 -11.73 -1.04 -4.52
CA GLU A 159 -11.10 0.22 -4.10
C GLU A 159 -9.61 0.27 -4.46
N THR A 160 -8.90 -0.86 -4.33
CA THR A 160 -7.50 -0.97 -4.75
C THR A 160 -7.36 -0.77 -6.26
N ALA A 161 -8.25 -1.37 -7.05
CA ALA A 161 -8.30 -1.21 -8.51
C ALA A 161 -8.56 0.25 -8.89
N GLU A 162 -9.53 0.89 -8.24
CA GLU A 162 -9.84 2.31 -8.43
C GLU A 162 -8.66 3.22 -8.04
N ALA A 163 -8.01 2.96 -6.90
CA ALA A 163 -6.87 3.75 -6.44
C ALA A 163 -5.66 3.65 -7.37
N LEU A 164 -5.41 2.48 -7.95
CA LEU A 164 -4.26 2.21 -8.82
C LEU A 164 -4.56 2.37 -10.32
N ASN A 165 -5.81 2.66 -10.69
CA ASN A 165 -6.30 2.69 -12.07
C ASN A 165 -6.01 1.37 -12.81
N LEU A 166 -6.37 0.25 -12.17
CA LEU A 166 -6.19 -1.12 -12.65
C LEU A 166 -7.55 -1.82 -12.77
N THR A 167 -7.56 -2.96 -13.47
CA THR A 167 -8.68 -3.91 -13.38
C THR A 167 -8.61 -4.71 -12.08
N GLU A 168 -9.75 -5.21 -11.61
CA GLU A 168 -9.78 -6.09 -10.43
C GLU A 168 -8.97 -7.38 -10.65
N THR A 169 -8.94 -7.89 -11.89
CA THR A 169 -8.14 -9.06 -12.27
C THR A 169 -6.66 -8.77 -12.07
N ASN A 170 -6.17 -7.61 -12.53
CA ASN A 170 -4.78 -7.21 -12.37
C ASN A 170 -4.40 -7.03 -10.90
N VAL A 171 -5.30 -6.47 -10.08
CA VAL A 171 -5.08 -6.40 -8.62
C VAL A 171 -4.93 -7.80 -8.03
N LYS A 172 -5.81 -8.76 -8.36
CA LYS A 172 -5.73 -10.15 -7.88
C LYS A 172 -4.43 -10.82 -8.29
N THR A 173 -4.01 -10.67 -9.55
CA THR A 173 -2.75 -11.21 -10.08
C THR A 173 -1.53 -10.62 -9.35
N ARG A 174 -1.48 -9.30 -9.18
CA ARG A 174 -0.41 -8.63 -8.44
C ARG A 174 -0.34 -9.05 -6.99
N LEU A 175 -1.48 -9.19 -6.32
CA LEU A 175 -1.54 -9.69 -4.93
C LEU A 175 -1.02 -11.12 -4.82
N LEU A 176 -1.42 -12.00 -5.73
CA LEU A 176 -0.92 -13.37 -5.75
C LEU A 176 0.61 -13.39 -5.86
N ARG A 177 1.17 -12.66 -6.84
CA ARG A 177 2.63 -12.56 -7.05
C ARG A 177 3.33 -11.97 -5.83
N ALA A 178 2.79 -10.90 -5.24
CA ALA A 178 3.35 -10.29 -4.03
C ALA A 178 3.40 -11.27 -2.86
N ARG A 179 2.32 -11.99 -2.61
CA ARG A 179 2.22 -12.96 -1.52
C ARG A 179 3.13 -14.17 -1.72
N LEU A 180 3.27 -14.67 -2.95
CA LEU A 180 4.21 -15.75 -3.27
C LEU A 180 5.65 -15.32 -3.02
N PHE A 181 6.04 -14.13 -3.46
CA PHE A 181 7.36 -13.56 -3.21
C PHE A 181 7.65 -13.45 -1.70
N LEU A 182 6.71 -12.86 -0.94
CA LEU A 182 6.87 -12.70 0.51
C LEU A 182 6.98 -14.06 1.22
N ARG A 183 6.16 -15.04 0.82
CA ARG A 183 6.24 -16.40 1.38
C ARG A 183 7.61 -17.03 1.16
N GLU A 184 8.15 -16.93 -0.05
CA GLU A 184 9.46 -17.46 -0.39
C GLU A 184 10.56 -16.83 0.46
N ARG A 185 10.56 -15.49 0.59
CA ARG A 185 11.54 -14.76 1.39
C ARG A 185 11.45 -15.09 2.89
N LEU A 186 10.26 -15.17 3.43
CA LEU A 186 10.07 -15.51 4.83
C LEU A 186 10.39 -16.97 5.13
N SER A 187 10.10 -17.90 4.22
CA SER A 187 10.49 -19.32 4.38
C SER A 187 12.01 -19.48 4.38
N ALA A 188 12.74 -18.78 3.51
CA ALA A 188 14.21 -18.79 3.53
C ALA A 188 14.76 -18.27 4.86
N TYR A 189 14.24 -17.15 5.36
CA TYR A 189 14.60 -16.57 6.66
C TYR A 189 14.39 -17.56 7.81
N HIS A 190 13.25 -18.26 7.84
CA HIS A 190 12.97 -19.25 8.90
C HIS A 190 13.90 -20.47 8.82
N SER A 191 14.22 -20.96 7.63
CA SER A 191 15.12 -22.08 7.40
C SER A 191 16.54 -21.78 7.89
N GLU A 192 17.08 -20.60 7.57
CA GLU A 192 18.40 -20.16 8.04
C GLU A 192 18.46 -20.03 9.56
N ARG A 193 17.37 -19.58 10.19
CA ARG A 193 17.28 -19.42 11.65
C ARG A 193 17.23 -20.77 12.39
N VAL A 194 16.54 -21.76 11.83
CA VAL A 194 16.51 -23.12 12.40
C VAL A 194 17.89 -23.75 12.30
N ALA A 195 18.55 -23.67 11.16
CA ALA A 195 19.90 -24.19 10.96
C ALA A 195 20.95 -23.51 11.87
N GLY A 196 20.82 -22.19 12.09
CA GLY A 196 21.73 -21.45 12.98
C GLY A 196 21.57 -21.77 14.46
N LYS A 197 20.41 -22.28 14.91
CA LYS A 197 20.17 -22.70 16.29
C LYS A 197 20.68 -24.12 16.59
N GLU A 198 20.86 -24.96 15.59
CA GLU A 198 21.39 -26.32 15.75
C GLU A 198 22.93 -26.35 15.81
N THR A 199 23.59 -25.23 15.49
CA THR A 199 25.07 -25.11 15.48
C THR A 199 25.64 -24.32 16.65
N SER A 200 24.83 -23.90 17.63
CA SER A 200 25.22 -23.19 18.86
C SER A 200 24.92 -24.02 20.08
#